data_b55e8ad37ca345a5e978cf1cdb31a31f
#
_entry.id   b55e8ad37ca345a5e978cf1cdb31a31f
#
_cell.length_a   1.000
_cell.length_b   1.000
_cell.length_c   1.000
_cell.angle_alpha   90.00
_cell.angle_beta   90.00
_cell.angle_gamma   90.00
#
_symmetry.space_group_name_H-M   'P 1'
#
loop_
_entity.id
_entity.type
_entity.pdbx_description
1 polymer ?
#
loop_
_entity_poly.entity_id
_entity_poly.type
_entity_poly.pdbx_seq_one_letter_code
_entity_poly.pdbx_strand_id
1 'polypeptide(L)'
;MMQDPFQYYRRSLKLRKYNYSQGSMHFITICTHKRECLLGDVTNGEMQLSEHGEIVRAEWRHTEVARPNVLIDEFVIMPNHLHGILALTGGLKGEKRRGTTTRYDSTIGPPPAAVPDSIAAIMANFISNVTRRINAMRGTPGAPVWQPDYYEHVIRNEHTLERLREHIAGNPTTWDKDENNPAAQKPSKD
;
A
#
# COMPACT_ATOMS: atom_id res chain seq x y z
N MET A 1 6.62 8.03 31.13
CA MET A 1 5.45 8.50 30.39
C MET A 1 5.47 7.76 29.06
N MET A 2 4.70 6.69 28.94
CA MET A 2 4.54 5.96 27.68
C MET A 2 3.69 6.81 26.73
N GLN A 3 4.24 7.19 25.59
CA GLN A 3 3.50 7.83 24.54
C GLN A 3 2.55 6.80 23.92
N ASP A 4 1.25 7.13 23.89
CA ASP A 4 0.19 6.34 23.29
C ASP A 4 0.51 6.06 21.79
N PRO A 5 0.68 4.78 21.38
CA PRO A 5 0.94 4.43 19.99
C PRO A 5 -0.21 4.78 19.04
N PHE A 6 -1.41 5.02 19.56
CA PHE A 6 -2.62 5.32 18.77
C PHE A 6 -2.78 6.79 18.37
N GLN A 7 -1.91 7.70 18.81
CA GLN A 7 -1.99 9.14 18.45
C GLN A 7 -1.73 9.42 16.95
N TYR A 8 -1.33 8.43 16.17
CA TYR A 8 -1.01 8.57 14.75
C TYR A 8 -2.17 8.36 13.77
N TYR A 9 -3.32 7.86 14.23
CA TYR A 9 -4.51 7.66 13.37
C TYR A 9 -5.30 8.95 13.04
N ARG A 10 -4.90 10.11 13.56
CA ARG A 10 -5.65 11.38 13.41
C ARG A 10 -5.23 12.26 12.22
N ARG A 11 -4.45 11.76 11.26
CA ARG A 11 -4.08 12.58 10.08
C ARG A 11 -5.11 12.64 8.97
N SER A 12 -6.15 11.81 8.99
CA SER A 12 -7.29 11.85 8.05
C SER A 12 -8.01 13.22 7.99
N LEU A 13 -7.80 14.09 8.97
CA LEU A 13 -8.37 15.44 8.98
C LEU A 13 -7.81 16.38 7.88
N LYS A 14 -6.63 16.09 7.33
CA LYS A 14 -6.03 16.93 6.26
C LYS A 14 -6.73 16.77 4.92
N LEU A 15 -7.31 15.62 4.63
CA LEU A 15 -7.91 15.31 3.33
C LEU A 15 -9.45 15.43 3.29
N ARG A 16 -10.11 15.73 4.42
CA ARG A 16 -11.56 16.01 4.45
C ARG A 16 -12.02 17.17 3.53
N LYS A 17 -11.09 18.00 3.05
CA LYS A 17 -11.33 19.10 2.09
C LYS A 17 -10.54 18.94 0.80
N TYR A 18 -10.13 17.70 0.48
CA TYR A 18 -9.35 17.48 -0.74
C TYR A 18 -10.21 17.77 -1.97
N ASN A 19 -9.71 18.66 -2.82
CA ASN A 19 -10.40 19.01 -4.06
C ASN A 19 -9.99 18.02 -5.17
N TYR A 20 -10.85 17.04 -5.45
CA TYR A 20 -10.66 16.01 -6.48
C TYR A 20 -10.43 16.58 -7.89
N SER A 21 -10.71 17.86 -8.12
CA SER A 21 -10.48 18.51 -9.44
C SER A 21 -9.01 18.92 -9.64
N GLN A 22 -8.19 18.93 -8.60
CA GLN A 22 -6.80 19.40 -8.65
C GLN A 22 -5.76 18.27 -8.49
N GLY A 23 -6.17 17.03 -8.34
CA GLY A 23 -5.29 15.90 -8.16
C GLY A 23 -5.98 14.56 -8.35
N SER A 24 -5.32 13.47 -8.01
CA SER A 24 -5.88 12.12 -8.06
C SER A 24 -5.64 11.36 -6.77
N MET A 25 -6.58 10.51 -6.38
CA MET A 25 -6.43 9.59 -5.26
C MET A 25 -6.39 8.15 -5.76
N HIS A 26 -5.51 7.36 -5.19
CA HIS A 26 -5.23 6.01 -5.62
C HIS A 26 -5.24 5.07 -4.42
N PHE A 27 -6.06 4.04 -4.49
CA PHE A 27 -6.00 2.92 -3.57
C PHE A 27 -5.03 1.88 -4.13
N ILE A 28 -4.09 1.47 -3.30
CA ILE A 28 -3.02 0.53 -3.64
C ILE A 28 -3.13 -0.71 -2.77
N THR A 29 -2.96 -1.88 -3.38
CA THR A 29 -2.73 -3.14 -2.67
C THR A 29 -1.48 -3.80 -3.21
N ILE A 30 -0.54 -4.16 -2.34
CA ILE A 30 0.64 -4.94 -2.69
C ILE A 30 0.81 -6.10 -1.74
N CYS A 31 1.00 -7.32 -2.29
CA CYS A 31 1.16 -8.55 -1.51
C CYS A 31 2.63 -9.01 -1.48
N THR A 32 3.01 -9.64 -0.39
CA THR A 32 4.30 -10.33 -0.28
C THR A 32 4.39 -11.50 -1.26
N HIS A 33 5.61 -11.87 -1.61
CA HIS A 33 5.88 -13.03 -2.47
C HIS A 33 5.23 -14.28 -1.88
N LYS A 34 4.49 -15.02 -2.74
CA LYS A 34 3.71 -16.21 -2.34
C LYS A 34 2.73 -15.99 -1.17
N ARG A 35 2.37 -14.74 -0.88
CA ARG A 35 1.52 -14.37 0.27
C ARG A 35 2.08 -14.84 1.62
N GLU A 36 3.39 -14.91 1.77
CA GLU A 36 4.04 -15.23 3.04
C GLU A 36 3.71 -14.17 4.09
N CYS A 37 3.33 -14.58 5.31
CA CYS A 37 3.07 -13.69 6.44
C CYS A 37 4.38 -13.14 7.02
N LEU A 38 5.08 -12.35 6.20
CA LEU A 38 6.40 -11.80 6.48
C LEU A 38 6.36 -10.56 7.38
N LEU A 39 5.26 -9.80 7.31
CA LEU A 39 5.21 -8.44 7.85
C LEU A 39 4.73 -8.39 9.31
N GLY A 40 4.30 -9.54 9.86
CA GLY A 40 3.85 -9.67 11.24
C GLY A 40 2.65 -10.61 11.37
N ASP A 41 1.93 -10.47 12.48
CA ASP A 41 0.78 -11.31 12.80
C ASP A 41 -0.39 -10.46 13.33
N VAL A 42 -1.61 -10.97 13.18
CA VAL A 42 -2.80 -10.37 13.80
C VAL A 42 -3.13 -11.12 15.09
N THR A 43 -3.15 -10.40 16.20
CA THR A 43 -3.50 -10.94 17.51
C THR A 43 -4.65 -10.12 18.10
N ASN A 44 -5.75 -10.78 18.46
CA ASN A 44 -6.96 -10.13 18.99
C ASN A 44 -7.53 -9.00 18.11
N GLY A 45 -7.44 -9.15 16.78
CA GLY A 45 -7.90 -8.16 15.83
C GLY A 45 -6.99 -6.95 15.66
N GLU A 46 -5.76 -7.00 16.22
CA GLU A 46 -4.75 -5.95 16.09
C GLU A 46 -3.50 -6.50 15.37
N MET A 47 -2.97 -5.70 14.46
CA MET A 47 -1.75 -6.05 13.73
C MET A 47 -0.50 -5.79 14.59
N GLN A 48 0.29 -6.84 14.80
CA GLN A 48 1.61 -6.79 15.42
C GLN A 48 2.68 -6.88 14.34
N LEU A 49 3.35 -5.75 14.05
CA LEU A 49 4.36 -5.71 13.00
C LEU A 49 5.63 -6.47 13.40
N SER A 50 6.18 -7.24 12.47
CA SER A 50 7.54 -7.76 12.53
C SER A 50 8.56 -6.64 12.22
N GLU A 51 9.86 -6.92 12.39
CA GLU A 51 10.92 -6.01 11.94
C GLU A 51 10.81 -5.69 10.44
N HIS A 52 10.36 -6.65 9.61
CA HIS A 52 10.11 -6.42 8.19
C HIS A 52 8.89 -5.50 7.97
N GLY A 53 7.83 -5.69 8.75
CA GLY A 53 6.66 -4.82 8.74
C GLY A 53 7.01 -3.38 9.13
N GLU A 54 7.91 -3.19 10.08
CA GLU A 54 8.41 -1.88 10.48
C GLU A 54 9.19 -1.20 9.34
N ILE A 55 9.98 -1.96 8.57
CA ILE A 55 10.65 -1.43 7.37
C ILE A 55 9.60 -0.96 6.35
N VAL A 56 8.56 -1.76 6.10
CA VAL A 56 7.47 -1.40 5.18
C VAL A 56 6.79 -0.12 5.64
N ARG A 57 6.47 0.00 6.94
CA ARG A 57 5.85 1.20 7.53
C ARG A 57 6.71 2.44 7.35
N ALA A 58 8.01 2.31 7.62
CA ALA A 58 8.96 3.42 7.50
C ALA A 58 9.07 3.91 6.04
N GLU A 59 9.22 2.98 5.08
CA GLU A 59 9.34 3.32 3.66
C GLU A 59 8.03 3.89 3.08
N TRP A 60 6.87 3.35 3.52
CA TRP A 60 5.58 3.90 3.10
C TRP A 60 5.43 5.36 3.52
N ARG A 61 5.73 5.67 4.80
CA ARG A 61 5.71 7.04 5.31
C ARG A 61 6.77 7.93 4.66
N HIS A 62 7.94 7.38 4.34
CA HIS A 62 8.99 8.13 3.65
C HIS A 62 8.54 8.61 2.27
N THR A 63 7.61 7.92 1.63
CA THR A 63 7.04 8.32 0.33
C THR A 63 6.46 9.74 0.36
N GLU A 64 5.75 10.11 1.43
CA GLU A 64 5.19 11.46 1.62
C GLU A 64 6.30 12.48 1.93
N VAL A 65 7.31 12.08 2.70
CA VAL A 65 8.43 12.97 3.06
C VAL A 65 9.31 13.29 1.85
N ALA A 66 9.54 12.27 1.01
CA ALA A 66 10.41 12.42 -0.17
C ALA A 66 9.75 13.17 -1.34
N ARG A 67 8.43 13.35 -1.33
CA ARG A 67 7.68 13.94 -2.44
C ARG A 67 6.62 14.93 -1.95
N PRO A 68 6.84 16.24 -2.15
CA PRO A 68 5.90 17.29 -1.67
C PRO A 68 4.49 17.19 -2.28
N ASN A 69 4.38 16.58 -3.44
CA ASN A 69 3.12 16.38 -4.17
C ASN A 69 2.39 15.07 -3.85
N VAL A 70 2.90 14.27 -2.90
CA VAL A 70 2.29 13.02 -2.45
C VAL A 70 1.82 13.18 -1.01
N LEU A 71 0.58 12.80 -0.74
CA LEU A 71 0.03 12.71 0.61
C LEU A 71 -0.46 11.27 0.84
N ILE A 72 -0.19 10.77 2.03
CA ILE A 72 -0.74 9.50 2.49
C ILE A 72 -2.03 9.81 3.26
N ASP A 73 -3.15 9.22 2.85
CA ASP A 73 -4.43 9.31 3.57
C ASP A 73 -4.50 8.21 4.65
N GLU A 74 -5.01 7.06 4.31
CA GLU A 74 -5.09 5.89 5.21
C GLU A 74 -4.24 4.74 4.67
N PHE A 75 -3.70 3.93 5.57
CA PHE A 75 -3.05 2.67 5.20
C PHE A 75 -3.06 1.67 6.34
N VAL A 76 -2.99 0.39 5.99
CA VAL A 76 -2.78 -0.72 6.91
C VAL A 76 -1.74 -1.67 6.35
N ILE A 77 -0.86 -2.16 7.22
CA ILE A 77 0.04 -3.26 6.91
C ILE A 77 -0.55 -4.49 7.57
N MET A 78 -0.79 -5.51 6.77
CA MET A 78 -1.31 -6.81 7.17
C MET A 78 -0.20 -7.85 7.14
N PRO A 79 -0.38 -9.06 7.67
CA PRO A 79 0.70 -10.05 7.73
C PRO A 79 1.43 -10.29 6.41
N ASN A 80 0.73 -10.19 5.28
CA ASN A 80 1.27 -10.49 3.96
C ASN A 80 0.91 -9.47 2.87
N HIS A 81 0.37 -8.32 3.23
CA HIS A 81 0.06 -7.27 2.25
C HIS A 81 -0.02 -5.89 2.91
N LEU A 82 -0.06 -4.86 2.06
CA LEU A 82 -0.34 -3.49 2.45
C LEU A 82 -1.50 -2.98 1.61
N HIS A 83 -2.47 -2.34 2.26
CA HIS A 83 -3.44 -1.45 1.64
C HIS A 83 -3.10 -0.01 1.98
N GLY A 84 -3.15 0.89 1.01
CA GLY A 84 -2.91 2.31 1.27
C GLY A 84 -3.59 3.22 0.26
N ILE A 85 -3.91 4.42 0.69
CA ILE A 85 -4.47 5.47 -0.16
C ILE A 85 -3.44 6.58 -0.30
N LEU A 86 -3.05 6.88 -1.54
CA LEU A 86 -2.16 7.97 -1.91
C LEU A 86 -2.95 9.05 -2.64
N ALA A 87 -2.75 10.30 -2.25
CA ALA A 87 -3.24 11.45 -2.99
C ALA A 87 -2.05 12.15 -3.68
N LEU A 88 -2.17 12.35 -4.99
CA LEU A 88 -1.26 13.18 -5.77
C LEU A 88 -1.82 14.59 -5.85
N THR A 89 -1.10 15.56 -5.27
CA THR A 89 -1.45 16.98 -5.29
C THR A 89 -0.69 17.68 -6.40
N GLY A 90 -1.37 18.49 -7.20
CA GLY A 90 -0.74 19.15 -8.33
C GLY A 90 -0.95 18.33 -9.61
N GLY A 91 -1.92 18.72 -10.41
CA GLY A 91 -2.30 18.03 -11.63
C GLY A 91 -1.10 17.80 -12.53
N LEU A 92 -0.85 16.55 -12.90
CA LEU A 92 -0.13 16.24 -14.11
C LEU A 92 -0.88 16.94 -15.24
N LYS A 93 -0.35 18.06 -15.72
CA LYS A 93 -0.84 18.69 -16.94
C LYS A 93 -0.70 17.66 -18.05
N GLY A 94 -1.78 16.99 -18.41
CA GLY A 94 -1.80 16.29 -19.68
C GLY A 94 -2.27 14.84 -19.77
N GLU A 95 -2.82 14.20 -18.75
CA GLU A 95 -3.44 12.88 -19.01
C GLU A 95 -4.81 12.71 -18.36
N LYS A 96 -5.84 12.90 -19.21
CA LYS A 96 -7.16 12.28 -18.99
C LYS A 96 -7.01 10.77 -19.18
N ARG A 97 -6.49 10.05 -18.20
CA ARG A 97 -6.54 8.59 -18.25
C ARG A 97 -7.95 8.12 -17.91
N ARG A 98 -8.58 7.50 -18.92
CA ARG A 98 -9.75 6.64 -18.71
C ARG A 98 -9.38 5.59 -17.68
N GLY A 99 -10.23 5.46 -16.65
CA GLY A 99 -10.03 4.47 -15.59
C GLY A 99 -9.89 3.07 -16.16
N THR A 100 -8.73 2.57 -16.01
CA THR A 100 -8.39 1.18 -16.27
C THR A 100 -7.76 0.65 -14.99
N THR A 101 -8.30 -0.44 -14.46
CA THR A 101 -7.60 -1.27 -13.49
C THR A 101 -6.37 -1.79 -14.20
N THR A 102 -5.21 -1.23 -13.93
CA THR A 102 -3.99 -1.64 -14.61
C THR A 102 -3.29 -2.65 -13.72
N ARG A 103 -3.37 -3.93 -14.09
CA ARG A 103 -2.36 -4.90 -13.67
C ARG A 103 -1.12 -4.60 -14.51
N TYR A 104 -0.03 -4.25 -13.86
CA TYR A 104 1.26 -4.17 -14.50
C TYR A 104 1.81 -5.58 -14.64
N ASP A 105 1.95 -6.03 -15.88
CA ASP A 105 2.58 -7.33 -16.18
C ASP A 105 4.08 -7.14 -16.35
N SER A 106 4.85 -7.57 -15.36
CA SER A 106 6.32 -7.48 -15.35
C SER A 106 6.99 -8.38 -16.40
N THR A 107 6.23 -9.24 -17.09
CA THR A 107 6.77 -10.10 -18.16
C THR A 107 7.01 -9.34 -19.48
N ILE A 108 6.51 -8.10 -19.61
CA ILE A 108 6.57 -7.31 -20.84
C ILE A 108 7.84 -6.41 -20.90
N GLY A 109 8.78 -6.58 -19.98
CA GLY A 109 10.02 -5.78 -19.90
C GLY A 109 9.93 -4.59 -18.93
N PRO A 110 11.03 -3.84 -18.72
CA PRO A 110 10.99 -2.70 -17.83
C PRO A 110 9.96 -1.69 -18.34
N PRO A 111 9.16 -1.07 -17.42
CA PRO A 111 8.19 -0.07 -17.83
C PRO A 111 8.90 1.04 -18.63
N PRO A 112 8.22 1.66 -19.62
CA PRO A 112 8.71 2.88 -20.22
C PRO A 112 9.04 3.85 -19.09
N ALA A 113 10.17 4.57 -19.20
CA ALA A 113 10.70 5.44 -18.14
C ALA A 113 9.55 6.13 -17.41
N ALA A 114 9.31 5.73 -16.14
CA ALA A 114 8.13 6.15 -15.42
C ALA A 114 8.13 7.67 -15.35
N VAL A 115 7.02 8.27 -15.74
CA VAL A 115 6.84 9.72 -15.61
C VAL A 115 7.16 10.08 -14.15
N PRO A 116 8.08 11.01 -13.89
CA PRO A 116 8.39 11.44 -12.54
C PRO A 116 7.10 11.74 -11.77
N ASP A 117 7.02 11.29 -10.51
CA ASP A 117 5.87 11.46 -9.63
C ASP A 117 4.57 10.73 -10.05
N SER A 118 4.62 9.83 -11.01
CA SER A 118 3.53 8.89 -11.26
C SER A 118 3.43 7.83 -10.14
N ILE A 119 2.24 7.24 -9.93
CA ILE A 119 2.07 6.12 -9.00
C ILE A 119 3.07 4.99 -9.32
N ALA A 120 3.29 4.69 -10.60
CA ALA A 120 4.26 3.67 -11.00
C ALA A 120 5.68 3.99 -10.53
N ALA A 121 6.14 5.24 -10.63
CA ALA A 121 7.45 5.66 -10.15
C ALA A 121 7.54 5.62 -8.61
N ILE A 122 6.47 6.02 -7.93
CA ILE A 122 6.35 5.97 -6.47
C ILE A 122 6.45 4.53 -5.99
N MET A 123 5.66 3.64 -6.57
CA MET A 123 5.63 2.22 -6.20
C MET A 123 6.94 1.50 -6.54
N ALA A 124 7.55 1.80 -7.69
CA ALA A 124 8.86 1.23 -8.04
C ALA A 124 9.93 1.57 -7.00
N ASN A 125 9.99 2.83 -6.54
CA ASN A 125 10.92 3.26 -5.50
C ASN A 125 10.61 2.60 -4.14
N PHE A 126 9.34 2.57 -3.74
CA PHE A 126 8.90 1.91 -2.51
C PHE A 126 9.28 0.42 -2.51
N ILE A 127 8.90 -0.32 -3.56
CA ILE A 127 9.18 -1.74 -3.71
C ILE A 127 10.69 -2.01 -3.66
N SER A 128 11.48 -1.24 -4.41
CA SER A 128 12.94 -1.38 -4.45
C SER A 128 13.60 -1.14 -3.10
N ASN A 129 13.22 -0.05 -2.40
CA ASN A 129 13.79 0.29 -1.10
C ASN A 129 13.45 -0.75 -0.04
N VAL A 130 12.18 -1.16 0.06
CA VAL A 130 11.75 -2.20 1.00
C VAL A 130 12.49 -3.51 0.72
N THR A 131 12.51 -3.95 -0.54
CA THR A 131 13.19 -5.20 -0.94
C THR A 131 14.66 -5.18 -0.56
N ARG A 132 15.37 -4.09 -0.85
CA ARG A 132 16.78 -3.92 -0.52
C ARG A 132 17.02 -3.99 1.00
N ARG A 133 16.20 -3.29 1.80
CA ARG A 133 16.34 -3.25 3.26
C ARG A 133 16.03 -4.60 3.91
N ILE A 134 14.93 -5.24 3.52
CA ILE A 134 14.56 -6.56 4.03
C ILE A 134 15.62 -7.60 3.65
N ASN A 135 16.09 -7.60 2.40
CA ASN A 135 17.12 -8.54 1.96
C ASN A 135 18.47 -8.32 2.64
N ALA A 136 18.82 -7.06 2.94
CA ALA A 136 20.02 -6.77 3.73
C ALA A 136 19.91 -7.33 5.15
N MET A 137 18.72 -7.19 5.79
CA MET A 137 18.47 -7.70 7.14
C MET A 137 18.54 -9.23 7.21
N ARG A 138 17.92 -9.92 6.24
CA ARG A 138 17.90 -11.40 6.25
C ARG A 138 19.07 -12.07 5.51
N GLY A 139 20.03 -11.30 4.99
CA GLY A 139 21.20 -11.82 4.30
C GLY A 139 20.88 -12.55 2.97
N THR A 140 19.80 -12.18 2.29
CA THR A 140 19.34 -12.84 1.05
C THR A 140 19.26 -11.87 -0.13
N PRO A 141 20.40 -11.41 -0.67
CA PRO A 141 20.43 -10.47 -1.80
C PRO A 141 19.66 -11.02 -3.00
N GLY A 142 18.79 -10.20 -3.60
CA GLY A 142 18.02 -10.57 -4.79
C GLY A 142 16.80 -11.46 -4.55
N ALA A 143 16.55 -11.92 -3.31
CA ALA A 143 15.34 -12.69 -3.03
C ALA A 143 14.08 -11.83 -3.20
N PRO A 144 12.99 -12.37 -3.79
CA PRO A 144 11.74 -11.63 -3.93
C PRO A 144 11.12 -11.38 -2.55
N VAL A 145 10.60 -10.16 -2.35
CA VAL A 145 9.83 -9.77 -1.15
C VAL A 145 8.37 -9.62 -1.51
N TRP A 146 8.08 -9.12 -2.71
CA TRP A 146 6.76 -8.80 -3.20
C TRP A 146 6.35 -9.71 -4.35
N GLN A 147 5.05 -9.81 -4.59
CA GLN A 147 4.53 -10.30 -5.86
C GLN A 147 4.95 -9.34 -6.99
N PRO A 148 5.03 -9.82 -8.24
CA PRO A 148 5.47 -8.99 -9.38
C PRO A 148 4.61 -7.75 -9.57
N ASP A 149 3.29 -7.86 -9.27
CA ASP A 149 2.30 -6.83 -9.53
C ASP A 149 1.72 -6.26 -8.24
N TYR A 150 1.21 -5.04 -8.32
CA TYR A 150 0.35 -4.43 -7.33
C TYR A 150 -0.99 -4.04 -7.95
N TYR A 151 -2.04 -3.99 -7.14
CA TYR A 151 -3.34 -3.50 -7.56
C TYR A 151 -3.41 -1.99 -7.35
N GLU A 152 -3.95 -1.26 -8.34
CA GLU A 152 -4.20 0.18 -8.28
C GLU A 152 -5.63 0.48 -8.70
N HIS A 153 -6.33 1.28 -7.92
CA HIS A 153 -7.66 1.79 -8.24
C HIS A 153 -7.74 3.30 -8.04
N VAL A 154 -8.15 4.02 -9.08
CA VAL A 154 -8.35 5.48 -9.00
C VAL A 154 -9.67 5.78 -8.29
N ILE A 155 -9.61 6.49 -7.18
CA ILE A 155 -10.76 6.90 -6.38
C ILE A 155 -11.34 8.17 -6.99
N ARG A 156 -12.62 8.14 -7.36
CA ARG A 156 -13.27 9.23 -8.10
C ARG A 156 -14.35 9.99 -7.33
N ASN A 157 -14.76 9.50 -6.18
CA ASN A 157 -15.81 10.10 -5.38
C ASN A 157 -15.63 9.79 -3.90
N GLU A 158 -16.25 10.64 -3.07
CA GLU A 158 -16.19 10.58 -1.61
C GLU A 158 -16.72 9.25 -1.06
N HIS A 159 -17.82 8.75 -1.60
CA HIS A 159 -18.42 7.50 -1.14
C HIS A 159 -17.46 6.30 -1.28
N THR A 160 -16.74 6.21 -2.42
CA THR A 160 -15.71 5.18 -2.62
C THR A 160 -14.54 5.37 -1.66
N LEU A 161 -14.13 6.62 -1.41
CA LEU A 161 -13.06 6.94 -0.49
C LEU A 161 -13.39 6.48 0.93
N GLU A 162 -14.56 6.85 1.45
CA GLU A 162 -14.98 6.46 2.80
C GLU A 162 -15.07 4.94 2.96
N ARG A 163 -15.64 4.22 1.98
CA ARG A 163 -15.66 2.76 2.00
C ARG A 163 -14.26 2.13 2.05
N LEU A 164 -13.30 2.70 1.33
CA LEU A 164 -11.91 2.20 1.32
C LEU A 164 -11.20 2.52 2.64
N ARG A 165 -11.47 3.67 3.26
CA ARG A 165 -10.99 4.00 4.60
C ARG A 165 -11.53 3.02 5.65
N GLU A 166 -12.83 2.74 5.61
CA GLU A 166 -13.46 1.74 6.49
C GLU A 166 -12.87 0.35 6.29
N HIS A 167 -12.64 -0.05 5.03
CA HIS A 167 -11.98 -1.31 4.69
C HIS A 167 -10.57 -1.39 5.27
N ILE A 168 -9.76 -0.35 5.11
CA ILE A 168 -8.41 -0.27 5.66
C ILE A 168 -8.44 -0.35 7.19
N ALA A 169 -9.28 0.45 7.84
CA ALA A 169 -9.37 0.48 9.30
C ALA A 169 -9.89 -0.83 9.90
N GLY A 170 -10.83 -1.49 9.23
CA GLY A 170 -11.42 -2.76 9.68
C GLY A 170 -10.62 -4.01 9.31
N ASN A 171 -9.60 -3.90 8.47
CA ASN A 171 -8.91 -5.06 7.91
C ASN A 171 -8.29 -5.99 8.97
N PRO A 172 -7.60 -5.50 10.04
CA PRO A 172 -7.07 -6.39 11.07
C PRO A 172 -8.13 -7.18 11.82
N THR A 173 -9.31 -6.60 12.06
CA THR A 173 -10.39 -7.28 12.79
C THR A 173 -11.10 -8.35 11.95
N THR A 174 -10.91 -8.34 10.64
CA THR A 174 -11.51 -9.29 9.68
C THR A 174 -10.48 -10.20 9.01
N TRP A 175 -9.24 -10.22 9.52
CA TRP A 175 -8.12 -10.97 8.94
C TRP A 175 -8.41 -12.46 8.74
N ASP A 176 -9.15 -13.09 9.65
CA ASP A 176 -9.56 -14.49 9.57
C ASP A 176 -10.44 -14.82 8.34
N LYS A 177 -11.05 -13.79 7.74
CA LYS A 177 -11.92 -13.88 6.55
C LYS A 177 -11.31 -13.22 5.31
N ASP A 178 -10.13 -12.62 5.45
CA ASP A 178 -9.47 -11.91 4.35
C ASP A 178 -9.07 -12.87 3.23
N GLU A 179 -9.36 -12.50 1.99
CA GLU A 179 -9.01 -13.30 0.80
C GLU A 179 -7.49 -13.49 0.62
N ASN A 180 -6.68 -12.60 1.22
CA ASN A 180 -5.23 -12.70 1.21
C ASN A 180 -4.70 -13.60 2.33
N ASN A 181 -5.52 -13.96 3.32
CA ASN A 181 -5.12 -14.84 4.39
C ASN A 181 -4.97 -16.30 3.90
N PRO A 182 -3.75 -16.87 3.92
CA PRO A 182 -3.56 -18.25 3.48
C PRO A 182 -4.38 -19.28 4.28
N ALA A 183 -4.67 -18.98 5.56
CA ALA A 183 -5.46 -19.86 6.42
C ALA A 183 -6.97 -19.76 6.15
N ALA A 184 -7.46 -18.66 5.57
CA ALA A 184 -8.86 -18.49 5.21
C ALA A 184 -9.24 -19.19 3.90
N GLN A 185 -8.26 -19.54 3.06
CA GLN A 185 -8.48 -20.29 1.83
C GLN A 185 -8.83 -21.74 2.19
N LYS A 186 -10.12 -22.08 2.14
CA LYS A 186 -10.57 -23.48 2.26
C LYS A 186 -9.86 -24.31 1.19
N PRO A 187 -9.38 -25.53 1.51
CA PRO A 187 -8.92 -26.44 0.48
C PRO A 187 -10.05 -26.62 -0.53
N SER A 188 -9.74 -26.43 -1.82
CA SER A 188 -10.64 -26.80 -2.92
C SER A 188 -11.09 -28.25 -2.66
N LYS A 189 -12.38 -28.47 -2.55
CA LYS A 189 -12.92 -29.84 -2.53
C LYS A 189 -12.59 -30.41 -3.90
N ASP A 190 -11.63 -31.35 -3.90
CA ASP A 190 -11.47 -32.32 -4.97
C ASP A 190 -12.72 -33.17 -5.09
#